data_89e2732c9d844b4a6321f4702cadef22
#
_entry.id   89e2732c9d844b4a6321f4702cadef22
#
_cell.length_a   1.000
_cell.length_b   1.000
_cell.length_c   1.000
_cell.angle_alpha   90.00
_cell.angle_beta   90.00
_cell.angle_gamma   90.00
#
_symmetry.space_group_name_H-M   'P 1'
#
loop_
_entity.id
_entity.type
_entity.pdbx_description
1 polymer ?
#
loop_
_entity_poly.entity_id
_entity_poly.type
_entity_poly.pdbx_seq_one_letter_code
_entity_poly.pdbx_strand_id
1 'polypeptide(L)'
;VAIVMAGPIAKEISDEFEGTSLDTAKWFDHNPTWIGRQPSLFRRENVRVENGQLILSGKREQVPNAPEGYHTFTSAAVQSKKKVLYGFFEIKCRPMNSALSSAFWLYVQDSIKQEEIDIFEICGRHDSLPNYPKTYFATSHYIIKTHDLQISDHGEFMSEIPWVERSFVAGLKWTRDELVWYVDGKEIRRRKNDFWHSPETINFDSEAFPSWWGLPSDTDNGGEFQIEYFRYWSEDKPEKEHSIFMNDMK
;
A
#
# COMPACT_ATOMS: atom_id res chain seq x y z
N VAL A 1 21.98 3.08 -6.13
CA VAL A 1 21.65 3.32 -7.53
C VAL A 1 20.13 3.46 -7.62
N ALA A 2 19.67 4.58 -8.14
CA ALA A 2 18.24 4.77 -8.39
C ALA A 2 17.80 3.96 -9.59
N ILE A 3 16.65 3.28 -9.50
CA ILE A 3 16.03 2.67 -10.67
C ILE A 3 15.11 3.69 -11.34
N VAL A 4 15.23 3.78 -12.65
CA VAL A 4 14.25 4.44 -13.49
C VAL A 4 13.79 3.46 -14.55
N MET A 5 12.48 3.34 -14.67
CA MET A 5 11.89 2.49 -15.69
C MET A 5 11.95 3.19 -17.04
N ALA A 6 12.49 2.49 -18.03
CA ALA A 6 12.50 2.93 -19.41
C ALA A 6 11.19 2.53 -20.09
N GLY A 7 10.56 3.46 -20.77
CA GLY A 7 9.34 3.22 -21.55
C GLY A 7 8.07 3.77 -20.92
N PRO A 8 6.96 3.71 -21.65
CA PRO A 8 5.69 4.26 -21.20
C PRO A 8 5.08 3.41 -20.09
N ILE A 9 4.45 4.08 -19.13
CA ILE A 9 3.58 3.44 -18.14
C ILE A 9 2.40 2.74 -18.83
N ALA A 10 1.88 1.68 -18.20
CA ALA A 10 0.64 1.04 -18.64
C ALA A 10 -0.55 1.93 -18.23
N LYS A 11 -1.07 2.71 -19.16
CA LYS A 11 -2.11 3.73 -18.90
C LYS A 11 -3.43 3.16 -18.44
N GLU A 12 -3.74 1.94 -18.83
CA GLU A 12 -4.99 1.25 -18.46
C GLU A 12 -5.06 0.86 -16.98
N ILE A 13 -3.91 0.87 -16.30
CA ILE A 13 -3.80 0.51 -14.87
C ILE A 13 -3.25 1.69 -14.06
N SER A 14 -2.33 2.47 -14.64
CA SER A 14 -1.72 3.63 -13.99
C SER A 14 -2.71 4.78 -13.85
N ASP A 15 -2.52 5.61 -12.83
CA ASP A 15 -3.39 6.75 -12.56
C ASP A 15 -2.61 7.91 -11.94
N GLU A 16 -2.75 9.09 -12.49
CA GLU A 16 -2.18 10.34 -11.96
C GLU A 16 -3.14 11.05 -11.01
N PHE A 17 -4.31 10.44 -10.75
CA PHE A 17 -5.35 10.95 -9.86
C PHE A 17 -5.76 12.40 -10.12
N GLU A 18 -5.85 12.76 -11.38
CA GLU A 18 -6.37 14.05 -11.79
C GLU A 18 -7.89 14.11 -11.71
N GLY A 19 -8.44 15.32 -11.69
CA GLY A 19 -9.89 15.50 -11.62
C GLY A 19 -10.43 15.52 -10.20
N THR A 20 -11.71 15.18 -10.07
CA THR A 20 -12.48 15.33 -8.81
C THR A 20 -13.14 14.04 -8.35
N SER A 21 -12.90 12.94 -9.04
CA SER A 21 -13.48 11.64 -8.71
C SER A 21 -12.53 10.50 -9.07
N LEU A 22 -12.64 9.40 -8.34
CA LEU A 22 -11.90 8.18 -8.64
C LEU A 22 -12.36 7.60 -9.98
N ASP A 23 -11.41 7.16 -10.81
CA ASP A 23 -11.71 6.47 -12.06
C ASP A 23 -12.24 5.06 -11.77
N THR A 24 -13.54 4.90 -11.84
CA THR A 24 -14.23 3.64 -11.55
C THR A 24 -14.04 2.57 -12.64
N ALA A 25 -13.45 2.91 -13.77
CA ALA A 25 -13.00 1.91 -14.75
C ALA A 25 -11.74 1.17 -14.27
N LYS A 26 -10.92 1.81 -13.44
CA LYS A 26 -9.67 1.27 -12.91
C LYS A 26 -9.78 0.74 -11.48
N TRP A 27 -10.57 1.40 -10.64
CA TRP A 27 -10.55 1.20 -9.19
C TRP A 27 -11.94 0.94 -8.60
N PHE A 28 -11.99 0.06 -7.60
CA PHE A 28 -13.03 0.05 -6.60
C PHE A 28 -12.71 1.06 -5.50
N ASP A 29 -13.69 1.81 -5.05
CA ASP A 29 -13.62 2.71 -3.89
C ASP A 29 -13.84 1.97 -2.55
N HIS A 30 -13.61 0.68 -2.55
CA HIS A 30 -13.77 -0.25 -1.44
C HIS A 30 -12.96 -1.52 -1.72
N ASN A 31 -12.86 -2.41 -0.73
CA ASN A 31 -12.38 -3.77 -0.95
C ASN A 31 -13.60 -4.68 -1.18
N PRO A 32 -13.74 -5.33 -2.35
CA PRO A 32 -14.93 -6.14 -2.66
C PRO A 32 -15.16 -7.36 -1.78
N THR A 33 -14.13 -7.83 -1.08
CA THR A 33 -14.19 -9.07 -0.29
C THR A 33 -13.94 -8.86 1.20
N TRP A 34 -13.68 -7.63 1.63
CA TRP A 34 -13.31 -7.34 3.00
C TRP A 34 -13.76 -5.93 3.40
N ILE A 35 -14.28 -5.80 4.61
CA ILE A 35 -14.86 -4.54 5.10
C ILE A 35 -13.96 -3.80 6.09
N GLY A 36 -12.75 -4.30 6.33
CA GLY A 36 -11.77 -3.69 7.23
C GLY A 36 -11.39 -4.58 8.41
N ARG A 37 -10.36 -4.18 9.13
CA ARG A 37 -9.91 -4.85 10.35
C ARG A 37 -10.55 -4.17 11.56
N GLN A 38 -11.28 -4.95 12.34
CA GLN A 38 -11.90 -4.49 13.59
C GLN A 38 -10.89 -3.77 14.49
N PRO A 39 -11.25 -2.66 15.11
CA PRO A 39 -12.55 -2.01 15.15
C PRO A 39 -12.78 -0.94 14.08
N SER A 40 -12.01 -0.90 12.99
CA SER A 40 -12.13 0.08 11.91
C SER A 40 -12.89 -0.48 10.71
N LEU A 41 -13.94 0.24 10.30
CA LEU A 41 -14.76 -0.09 9.13
C LEU A 41 -14.30 0.71 7.91
N PHE A 42 -14.07 0.05 6.77
CA PHE A 42 -13.87 0.74 5.50
C PHE A 42 -15.15 1.43 5.05
N ARG A 43 -15.01 2.68 4.60
CA ARG A 43 -16.11 3.45 4.05
C ARG A 43 -15.74 4.12 2.74
N ARG A 44 -16.64 4.04 1.77
CA ARG A 44 -16.49 4.71 0.47
C ARG A 44 -16.38 6.23 0.61
N GLU A 45 -17.09 6.79 1.58
CA GLU A 45 -17.10 8.22 1.91
C GLU A 45 -15.72 8.73 2.37
N ASN A 46 -14.84 7.82 2.74
CA ASN A 46 -13.47 8.13 3.14
C ASN A 46 -12.47 8.08 1.97
N VAL A 47 -12.94 7.81 0.77
CA VAL A 47 -12.13 7.81 -0.47
C VAL A 47 -12.53 9.00 -1.32
N ARG A 48 -11.55 9.83 -1.68
CA ARG A 48 -11.78 10.95 -2.59
C ARG A 48 -10.57 11.23 -3.47
N VAL A 49 -10.81 11.89 -4.60
CA VAL A 49 -9.77 12.45 -5.46
C VAL A 49 -9.91 13.97 -5.42
N GLU A 50 -8.84 14.63 -5.05
CA GLU A 50 -8.82 16.07 -4.83
C GLU A 50 -7.40 16.61 -5.01
N ASN A 51 -7.26 17.74 -5.71
CA ASN A 51 -5.98 18.43 -5.90
C ASN A 51 -4.86 17.54 -6.47
N GLY A 52 -5.20 16.68 -7.43
CA GLY A 52 -4.23 15.79 -8.06
C GLY A 52 -3.77 14.63 -7.18
N GLN A 53 -4.58 14.23 -6.21
CA GLN A 53 -4.26 13.15 -5.27
C GLN A 53 -5.45 12.23 -5.03
N LEU A 54 -5.16 10.95 -4.85
CA LEU A 54 -6.05 10.03 -4.17
C LEU A 54 -5.86 10.19 -2.67
N ILE A 55 -6.94 10.39 -1.93
CA ILE A 55 -6.93 10.59 -0.48
C ILE A 55 -7.79 9.52 0.19
N LEU A 56 -7.17 8.79 1.10
CA LEU A 56 -7.84 7.84 1.97
C LEU A 56 -7.85 8.41 3.39
N SER A 57 -9.05 8.65 3.94
CA SER A 57 -9.23 9.20 5.28
C SER A 57 -9.45 8.10 6.30
N GLY A 58 -8.84 8.27 7.46
CA GLY A 58 -9.15 7.54 8.68
C GLY A 58 -9.72 8.49 9.72
N LYS A 59 -10.74 8.05 10.45
CA LYS A 59 -11.47 8.89 11.39
C LYS A 59 -11.82 8.14 12.65
N ARG A 60 -11.78 8.84 13.77
CA ARG A 60 -12.40 8.38 15.00
C ARG A 60 -13.88 8.72 14.93
N GLU A 61 -14.67 7.77 14.51
CA GLU A 61 -16.13 7.90 14.41
C GLU A 61 -16.80 6.54 14.47
N GLN A 62 -18.04 6.53 14.96
CA GLN A 62 -18.93 5.38 14.89
C GLN A 62 -20.07 5.72 13.94
N VAL A 63 -20.33 4.82 12.99
CA VAL A 63 -21.42 4.99 12.03
C VAL A 63 -22.65 4.20 12.46
N PRO A 64 -23.86 4.71 12.20
CA PRO A 64 -25.09 3.95 12.49
C PRO A 64 -25.13 2.63 11.73
N ASN A 65 -25.62 1.58 12.39
CA ASN A 65 -25.80 0.24 11.81
C ASN A 65 -24.50 -0.42 11.32
N ALA A 66 -23.35 -0.04 11.87
CA ALA A 66 -22.11 -0.74 11.61
C ALA A 66 -22.22 -2.21 12.06
N PRO A 67 -21.58 -3.15 11.36
CA PRO A 67 -21.49 -4.54 11.82
C PRO A 67 -20.88 -4.64 13.21
N GLU A 68 -21.24 -5.69 13.95
CA GLU A 68 -20.66 -5.94 15.27
C GLU A 68 -19.14 -6.01 15.22
N GLY A 69 -18.48 -5.34 16.18
CA GLY A 69 -17.02 -5.25 16.25
C GLY A 69 -16.41 -4.11 15.44
N TYR A 70 -17.19 -3.45 14.58
CA TYR A 70 -16.72 -2.29 13.79
C TYR A 70 -17.27 -1.00 14.42
N HIS A 71 -16.51 -0.49 15.37
CA HIS A 71 -16.85 0.70 16.16
C HIS A 71 -15.60 1.59 16.32
N THR A 72 -15.74 2.77 16.80
CA THR A 72 -14.66 3.70 17.15
C THR A 72 -13.96 4.33 15.95
N PHE A 73 -13.67 3.57 14.87
CA PHE A 73 -12.95 4.09 13.71
C PHE A 73 -13.62 3.73 12.40
N THR A 74 -13.45 4.61 11.43
CA THR A 74 -13.64 4.30 10.00
C THR A 74 -12.35 4.59 9.25
N SER A 75 -12.13 3.88 8.17
CA SER A 75 -10.96 4.04 7.30
C SER A 75 -11.37 3.83 5.84
N ALA A 76 -10.43 3.52 4.98
CA ALA A 76 -10.69 3.44 3.56
C ALA A 76 -9.86 2.35 2.89
N ALA A 77 -10.38 1.81 1.81
CA ALA A 77 -9.68 0.90 0.92
C ALA A 77 -9.98 1.22 -0.54
N VAL A 78 -8.97 1.09 -1.38
CA VAL A 78 -9.07 1.18 -2.84
C VAL A 78 -8.38 -0.04 -3.43
N GLN A 79 -9.04 -0.72 -4.37
CA GLN A 79 -8.48 -1.90 -5.01
C GLN A 79 -8.60 -1.78 -6.53
N SER A 80 -7.56 -2.23 -7.25
CA SER A 80 -7.63 -2.29 -8.71
C SER A 80 -8.66 -3.30 -9.18
N LYS A 81 -9.34 -2.98 -10.28
CA LYS A 81 -10.27 -3.92 -10.93
C LYS A 81 -9.55 -5.00 -11.72
N LYS A 82 -8.37 -4.68 -12.24
CA LYS A 82 -7.49 -5.62 -12.93
C LYS A 82 -6.44 -6.18 -11.99
N LYS A 83 -6.07 -7.43 -12.22
CA LYS A 83 -4.91 -8.08 -11.63
C LYS A 83 -3.75 -8.01 -12.60
N VAL A 84 -2.54 -7.92 -12.08
CA VAL A 84 -1.30 -7.91 -12.86
C VAL A 84 -0.32 -8.93 -12.34
N LEU A 85 0.47 -9.49 -13.23
CA LEU A 85 1.54 -10.42 -12.92
C LEU A 85 2.86 -9.77 -13.30
N TYR A 86 3.78 -9.66 -12.33
CA TYR A 86 5.10 -9.07 -12.50
C TYR A 86 5.07 -7.60 -12.93
N GLY A 87 6.21 -6.97 -13.01
CA GLY A 87 6.39 -5.60 -13.44
C GLY A 87 7.00 -4.70 -12.37
N PHE A 88 6.96 -3.41 -12.62
CA PHE A 88 7.40 -2.40 -11.67
C PHE A 88 6.21 -1.54 -11.24
N PHE A 89 6.09 -1.34 -9.93
CA PHE A 89 5.00 -0.63 -9.28
C PHE A 89 5.56 0.55 -8.52
N GLU A 90 4.98 1.72 -8.66
CA GLU A 90 5.46 2.92 -8.00
C GLU A 90 4.32 3.83 -7.58
N ILE A 91 4.37 4.33 -6.35
CA ILE A 91 3.55 5.44 -5.90
C ILE A 91 4.41 6.54 -5.30
N LYS A 92 3.95 7.79 -5.42
CA LYS A 92 4.42 8.89 -4.58
C LYS A 92 3.34 9.21 -3.57
N CYS A 93 3.69 9.22 -2.30
CA CYS A 93 2.68 9.32 -1.25
C CYS A 93 3.20 10.00 0.01
N ARG A 94 2.26 10.39 0.85
CA ARG A 94 2.47 10.82 2.22
C ARG A 94 1.57 10.00 3.14
N PRO A 95 2.11 9.25 4.11
CA PRO A 95 1.31 8.43 5.01
C PRO A 95 0.41 9.26 5.92
N MET A 96 -0.62 8.61 6.45
CA MET A 96 -1.50 9.17 7.47
C MET A 96 -0.74 9.38 8.78
N ASN A 97 -0.88 10.55 9.38
CA ASN A 97 -0.35 10.82 10.72
C ASN A 97 -1.27 10.25 11.79
N SER A 98 -1.32 8.93 11.86
CA SER A 98 -2.18 8.17 12.76
C SER A 98 -1.61 6.77 12.97
N ALA A 99 -2.04 6.10 14.07
CA ALA A 99 -1.85 4.67 14.26
C ALA A 99 -2.84 3.82 13.44
N LEU A 100 -3.82 4.42 12.78
CA LEU A 100 -4.43 3.80 11.61
C LEU A 100 -3.37 3.74 10.52
N SER A 101 -3.21 2.57 9.87
CA SER A 101 -2.11 2.35 8.95
C SER A 101 -2.24 3.13 7.65
N SER A 102 -1.13 3.23 6.95
CA SER A 102 -1.10 3.51 5.52
C SER A 102 -0.39 2.36 4.83
N ALA A 103 -1.01 1.73 3.85
CA ALA A 103 -0.48 0.54 3.20
C ALA A 103 -0.65 0.57 1.68
N PHE A 104 0.36 0.03 1.01
CA PHE A 104 0.39 -0.25 -0.42
C PHE A 104 0.82 -1.70 -0.61
N TRP A 105 -0.06 -2.54 -1.17
CA TRP A 105 0.14 -3.97 -1.21
C TRP A 105 -0.54 -4.64 -2.41
N LEU A 106 -0.03 -5.82 -2.75
CA LEU A 106 -0.54 -6.67 -3.82
C LEU A 106 -1.10 -7.96 -3.20
N TYR A 107 -2.18 -8.49 -3.77
CA TYR A 107 -2.89 -9.59 -3.16
C TYR A 107 -3.67 -10.44 -4.14
N VAL A 108 -3.68 -11.74 -3.90
CA VAL A 108 -4.61 -12.70 -4.51
C VAL A 108 -4.80 -13.90 -3.59
N GLN A 109 -6.00 -14.43 -3.56
CA GLN A 109 -6.28 -15.71 -2.90
C GLN A 109 -7.30 -16.53 -3.68
N ASP A 110 -7.20 -17.83 -3.50
CA ASP A 110 -8.20 -18.81 -3.90
C ASP A 110 -8.49 -19.79 -2.74
N SER A 111 -9.13 -20.93 -3.02
CA SER A 111 -9.40 -21.95 -1.99
C SER A 111 -8.16 -22.68 -1.49
N ILE A 112 -7.05 -22.61 -2.23
CA ILE A 112 -5.81 -23.38 -1.96
C ILE A 112 -4.76 -22.49 -1.31
N LYS A 113 -4.55 -21.28 -1.84
CA LYS A 113 -3.44 -20.42 -1.46
C LYS A 113 -3.80 -18.95 -1.39
N GLN A 114 -2.95 -18.22 -0.70
CA GLN A 114 -2.90 -16.75 -0.67
C GLN A 114 -1.48 -16.30 -1.00
N GLU A 115 -1.37 -15.33 -1.88
CA GLU A 115 -0.12 -14.63 -2.21
C GLU A 115 -0.29 -13.15 -1.90
N GLU A 116 0.66 -12.56 -1.18
CA GLU A 116 0.61 -11.17 -0.77
C GLU A 116 2.01 -10.56 -0.75
N ILE A 117 2.14 -9.38 -1.32
CA ILE A 117 3.37 -8.60 -1.30
C ILE A 117 3.01 -7.22 -0.74
N ASP A 118 3.48 -6.94 0.48
CA ASP A 118 3.31 -5.63 1.08
C ASP A 118 4.48 -4.75 0.67
N ILE A 119 4.21 -3.78 -0.22
CA ILE A 119 5.24 -2.83 -0.64
C ILE A 119 5.59 -1.97 0.55
N PHE A 120 4.60 -1.49 1.29
CA PHE A 120 4.80 -1.03 2.65
C PHE A 120 3.53 -1.10 3.50
N GLU A 121 3.77 -1.17 4.81
CA GLU A 121 2.83 -0.85 5.87
C GLU A 121 3.50 0.14 6.82
N ILE A 122 2.83 1.24 7.13
CA ILE A 122 3.37 2.30 7.98
C ILE A 122 2.36 2.68 9.06
N CYS A 123 2.85 2.71 10.31
CA CYS A 123 2.18 3.35 11.45
C CYS A 123 2.70 4.79 11.52
N GLY A 124 1.93 5.76 11.03
CA GLY A 124 2.40 7.14 10.90
C GLY A 124 2.54 7.91 12.21
N ARG A 125 1.87 7.45 13.28
CA ARG A 125 1.92 8.04 14.62
C ARG A 125 1.81 6.94 15.68
N HIS A 126 2.67 7.03 16.67
CA HIS A 126 2.60 6.17 17.85
C HIS A 126 3.06 6.95 19.07
N ASP A 127 2.17 7.20 20.03
CA ASP A 127 2.45 8.11 21.15
C ASP A 127 3.41 7.52 22.19
N SER A 128 3.57 6.18 22.22
CA SER A 128 4.41 5.49 23.20
C SER A 128 5.68 4.87 22.62
N LEU A 129 5.69 4.50 21.34
CA LEU A 129 6.78 3.78 20.68
C LEU A 129 7.35 4.62 19.53
N PRO A 130 8.39 5.44 19.77
CA PRO A 130 8.84 6.47 18.82
C PRO A 130 9.46 5.90 17.53
N ASN A 131 9.86 4.64 17.51
CA ASN A 131 10.44 4.02 16.33
C ASN A 131 9.38 3.62 15.27
N TYR A 132 8.13 3.36 15.65
CA TYR A 132 7.10 2.98 14.68
C TYR A 132 6.88 4.03 13.59
N PRO A 133 6.72 5.33 13.89
CA PRO A 133 6.56 6.34 12.84
C PRO A 133 7.75 6.47 11.87
N LYS A 134 8.89 5.92 12.23
CA LYS A 134 10.13 5.89 11.43
C LYS A 134 10.32 4.58 10.68
N THR A 135 9.50 3.57 10.91
CA THR A 135 9.67 2.24 10.35
C THR A 135 8.79 2.03 9.12
N TYR A 136 9.42 1.61 8.03
CA TYR A 136 8.80 1.15 6.81
C TYR A 136 8.83 -0.37 6.83
N PHE A 137 7.67 -1.00 6.96
CA PHE A 137 7.55 -2.45 6.94
C PHE A 137 7.30 -2.94 5.51
N ALA A 138 8.21 -3.75 5.01
CA ALA A 138 8.16 -4.36 3.69
C ALA A 138 8.11 -5.88 3.86
N THR A 139 6.97 -6.48 3.59
CA THR A 139 6.71 -7.88 3.94
C THR A 139 6.20 -8.66 2.73
N SER A 140 6.41 -9.96 2.75
CA SER A 140 5.79 -10.87 1.78
C SER A 140 5.20 -12.07 2.51
N HIS A 141 3.99 -12.49 2.10
CA HIS A 141 3.28 -13.61 2.68
C HIS A 141 2.88 -14.62 1.61
N TYR A 142 3.05 -15.88 1.93
CA TYR A 142 2.54 -16.98 1.14
C TYR A 142 1.90 -18.00 2.07
N ILE A 143 0.63 -18.29 1.84
CA ILE A 143 -0.14 -19.19 2.69
C ILE A 143 -0.71 -20.32 1.85
N ILE A 144 -0.46 -21.56 2.25
CA ILE A 144 -1.12 -22.75 1.69
C ILE A 144 -2.20 -23.18 2.66
N LYS A 145 -3.45 -22.87 2.32
CA LYS A 145 -4.61 -23.08 3.19
C LYS A 145 -4.88 -24.55 3.47
N THR A 146 -4.62 -25.42 2.49
CA THR A 146 -4.87 -26.86 2.57
C THR A 146 -3.90 -27.61 3.51
N HIS A 147 -2.77 -27.00 3.85
CA HIS A 147 -1.72 -27.60 4.68
C HIS A 147 -1.41 -26.77 5.93
N ASP A 148 -2.17 -25.73 6.17
CA ASP A 148 -1.94 -24.79 7.28
C ASP A 148 -0.47 -24.29 7.32
N LEU A 149 0.10 -24.06 6.14
CA LEU A 149 1.46 -23.56 5.97
C LEU A 149 1.43 -22.07 5.69
N GLN A 150 2.11 -21.31 6.54
CA GLN A 150 2.31 -19.87 6.34
C GLN A 150 3.80 -19.56 6.27
N ILE A 151 4.21 -18.89 5.21
CA ILE A 151 5.54 -18.31 5.04
C ILE A 151 5.38 -16.79 5.05
N SER A 152 5.90 -16.16 6.09
CA SER A 152 5.94 -14.70 6.20
C SER A 152 7.38 -14.25 6.32
N ASP A 153 7.76 -13.32 5.45
CA ASP A 153 9.10 -12.78 5.40
C ASP A 153 9.04 -11.27 5.61
N HIS A 154 9.55 -10.83 6.75
CA HIS A 154 9.45 -9.46 7.23
C HIS A 154 10.73 -8.68 6.97
N GLY A 155 10.59 -7.48 6.42
CA GLY A 155 11.66 -6.51 6.28
C GLY A 155 11.28 -5.19 6.95
N GLU A 156 12.25 -4.55 7.57
CA GLU A 156 12.12 -3.24 8.19
C GLU A 156 13.18 -2.29 7.64
N PHE A 157 12.74 -1.09 7.31
CA PHE A 157 13.64 -0.02 6.90
C PHE A 157 13.37 1.24 7.73
N MET A 158 14.39 1.71 8.44
CA MET A 158 14.29 2.84 9.36
C MET A 158 14.71 4.15 8.70
N SER A 159 13.88 5.17 8.85
CA SER A 159 14.22 6.56 8.52
C SER A 159 14.74 7.31 9.74
N GLU A 160 15.52 8.35 9.51
CA GLU A 160 15.94 9.23 10.60
C GLU A 160 14.79 10.09 11.14
N ILE A 161 13.83 10.42 10.28
CA ILE A 161 12.63 11.20 10.62
C ILE A 161 11.37 10.38 10.36
N PRO A 162 10.25 10.71 11.01
CA PRO A 162 8.97 10.06 10.71
C PRO A 162 8.58 10.17 9.24
N TRP A 163 8.04 9.10 8.68
CA TRP A 163 7.62 9.03 7.27
C TRP A 163 6.53 10.04 6.91
N VAL A 164 5.74 10.47 7.89
CA VAL A 164 4.66 11.46 7.69
C VAL A 164 5.17 12.89 7.50
N GLU A 165 6.44 13.17 7.77
CA GLU A 165 6.99 14.52 7.67
C GLU A 165 7.25 14.97 6.24
N ARG A 166 7.32 14.03 5.30
CA ARG A 166 7.49 14.32 3.86
C ARG A 166 6.82 13.28 2.98
N SER A 167 6.59 13.62 1.73
CA SER A 167 6.26 12.64 0.70
C SER A 167 7.49 11.83 0.30
N PHE A 168 7.29 10.59 -0.13
CA PHE A 168 8.33 9.72 -0.64
C PHE A 168 7.78 8.87 -1.79
N VAL A 169 8.69 8.25 -2.53
CA VAL A 169 8.37 7.33 -3.62
C VAL A 169 8.63 5.90 -3.15
N ALA A 170 7.58 5.09 -3.14
CA ALA A 170 7.66 3.66 -2.85
C ALA A 170 7.58 2.87 -4.14
N GLY A 171 8.46 1.89 -4.31
CA GLY A 171 8.50 1.06 -5.50
C GLY A 171 8.73 -0.42 -5.20
N LEU A 172 8.22 -1.26 -6.10
CA LEU A 172 8.45 -2.69 -6.12
C LEU A 172 8.80 -3.14 -7.54
N LYS A 173 9.92 -3.83 -7.70
CA LYS A 173 10.21 -4.64 -8.88
C LYS A 173 9.83 -6.08 -8.57
N TRP A 174 8.87 -6.60 -9.29
CA TRP A 174 8.40 -7.97 -9.15
C TRP A 174 8.64 -8.71 -10.47
N THR A 175 9.56 -9.65 -10.44
CA THR A 175 9.89 -10.49 -11.58
C THR A 175 9.67 -11.95 -11.24
N ARG A 176 9.85 -12.81 -12.23
CA ARG A 176 9.84 -14.26 -12.01
C ARG A 176 10.87 -14.72 -10.99
N ASP A 177 12.01 -14.02 -10.95
CA ASP A 177 13.16 -14.47 -10.17
C ASP A 177 13.30 -13.79 -8.82
N GLU A 178 12.78 -12.57 -8.67
CA GLU A 178 13.01 -11.77 -7.46
C GLU A 178 11.93 -10.73 -7.18
N LEU A 179 11.86 -10.34 -5.91
CA LEU A 179 11.14 -9.17 -5.40
C LEU A 179 12.18 -8.17 -4.89
N VAL A 180 12.08 -6.92 -5.33
CA VAL A 180 12.98 -5.85 -4.90
C VAL A 180 12.18 -4.62 -4.51
N TRP A 181 12.36 -4.14 -3.27
CA TRP A 181 11.71 -2.96 -2.74
C TRP A 181 12.61 -1.76 -2.84
N TYR A 182 12.02 -0.62 -3.20
CA TYR A 182 12.72 0.66 -3.38
C TYR A 182 12.02 1.77 -2.61
N VAL A 183 12.81 2.66 -2.02
CA VAL A 183 12.34 3.94 -1.47
C VAL A 183 13.19 5.06 -2.04
N ASP A 184 12.55 6.06 -2.63
CA ASP A 184 13.21 7.18 -3.30
C ASP A 184 14.28 6.71 -4.30
N GLY A 185 13.96 5.65 -5.04
CA GLY A 185 14.84 5.05 -6.04
C GLY A 185 15.97 4.18 -5.51
N LYS A 186 16.10 4.03 -4.18
CA LYS A 186 17.12 3.19 -3.55
C LYS A 186 16.56 1.83 -3.17
N GLU A 187 17.27 0.77 -3.50
CA GLU A 187 16.96 -0.57 -3.03
C GLU A 187 17.08 -0.63 -1.51
N ILE A 188 16.01 -1.09 -0.85
CA ILE A 188 15.97 -1.27 0.61
C ILE A 188 15.85 -2.72 1.02
N ARG A 189 15.33 -3.57 0.14
CA ARG A 189 15.13 -5.00 0.39
C ARG A 189 15.11 -5.78 -0.91
N ARG A 190 15.63 -6.99 -0.87
CA ARG A 190 15.59 -7.95 -1.98
C ARG A 190 15.37 -9.35 -1.45
N ARG A 191 14.56 -10.13 -2.16
CA ARG A 191 14.48 -11.57 -1.94
C ARG A 191 14.24 -12.32 -3.23
N LYS A 192 14.58 -13.60 -3.23
CA LYS A 192 14.24 -14.52 -4.31
C LYS A 192 12.72 -14.72 -4.38
N ASN A 193 12.17 -14.80 -5.58
CA ASN A 193 10.76 -15.09 -5.79
C ASN A 193 10.53 -16.60 -5.91
N ASP A 194 10.26 -17.25 -4.77
CA ASP A 194 9.97 -18.67 -4.72
C ASP A 194 8.47 -18.99 -4.86
N PHE A 195 7.57 -18.02 -4.61
CA PHE A 195 6.15 -18.30 -4.41
C PHE A 195 5.18 -17.36 -5.12
N TRP A 196 5.55 -16.14 -5.45
CA TRP A 196 4.66 -15.10 -5.96
C TRP A 196 4.65 -15.12 -7.49
N HIS A 197 3.72 -15.93 -8.05
CA HIS A 197 3.64 -16.19 -9.49
C HIS A 197 2.21 -16.14 -10.03
N SER A 198 1.27 -15.62 -9.25
CA SER A 198 -0.11 -15.42 -9.69
C SER A 198 -0.42 -13.93 -9.86
N PRO A 199 -1.27 -13.56 -10.83
CA PRO A 199 -1.70 -12.17 -10.95
C PRO A 199 -2.38 -11.67 -9.67
N GLU A 200 -2.01 -10.48 -9.21
CA GLU A 200 -2.48 -9.88 -7.96
C GLU A 200 -3.20 -8.56 -8.20
N THR A 201 -4.12 -8.22 -7.30
CA THR A 201 -4.74 -6.90 -7.24
C THR A 201 -3.78 -5.90 -6.60
N ILE A 202 -3.96 -4.63 -6.95
CA ILE A 202 -3.23 -3.50 -6.35
C ILE A 202 -4.15 -2.87 -5.31
N ASN A 203 -3.64 -2.67 -4.09
CA ASN A 203 -4.42 -2.20 -2.96
C ASN A 203 -3.74 -1.03 -2.25
N PHE A 204 -4.54 -0.04 -1.91
CA PHE A 204 -4.21 1.03 -0.98
C PHE A 204 -5.23 1.01 0.14
N ASP A 205 -4.80 1.04 1.38
CA ASP A 205 -5.74 1.11 2.49
C ASP A 205 -5.15 1.73 3.76
N SER A 206 -6.05 1.92 4.72
CA SER A 206 -5.75 2.28 6.09
C SER A 206 -6.52 1.35 7.01
N GLU A 207 -5.82 0.72 7.95
CA GLU A 207 -6.37 -0.28 8.86
C GLU A 207 -6.06 0.03 10.31
N ALA A 208 -6.86 -0.52 11.21
CA ALA A 208 -6.48 -0.68 12.61
C ALA A 208 -5.67 -1.97 12.79
N PHE A 209 -4.62 -1.95 13.61
CA PHE A 209 -3.81 -3.11 13.96
C PHE A 209 -3.72 -3.33 15.47
N PRO A 210 -4.83 -3.71 16.13
CA PRO A 210 -4.86 -3.84 17.59
C PRO A 210 -3.87 -4.86 18.15
N SER A 211 -3.56 -5.90 17.37
CA SER A 211 -2.63 -6.96 17.80
C SER A 211 -1.17 -6.73 17.38
N TRP A 212 -0.90 -5.66 16.68
CA TRP A 212 0.47 -5.33 16.24
C TRP A 212 1.02 -4.13 17.02
N TRP A 213 0.70 -2.92 16.60
CA TRP A 213 1.17 -1.72 17.29
C TRP A 213 0.10 -1.03 18.17
N GLY A 214 -1.09 -1.63 18.22
CA GLY A 214 -2.19 -1.12 19.03
C GLY A 214 -3.08 -0.12 18.31
N LEU A 215 -4.10 0.31 19.03
CA LEU A 215 -5.07 1.28 18.52
C LEU A 215 -4.56 2.72 18.64
N PRO A 216 -5.10 3.64 17.84
CA PRO A 216 -4.86 5.06 18.03
C PRO A 216 -5.13 5.50 19.47
N SER A 217 -4.23 6.32 20.02
CA SER A 217 -4.43 6.95 21.34
C SER A 217 -5.64 7.88 21.33
N ASP A 218 -6.09 8.29 22.51
CA ASP A 218 -7.29 9.16 22.65
C ASP A 218 -7.19 10.51 21.92
N THR A 219 -5.96 10.97 21.64
CA THR A 219 -5.71 12.21 20.90
C THR A 219 -5.46 11.99 19.42
N ASP A 220 -5.37 10.75 18.98
CA ASP A 220 -5.22 10.37 17.57
C ASP A 220 -6.60 10.17 16.94
N ASN A 221 -7.08 11.15 16.22
CA ASN A 221 -8.39 11.16 15.59
C ASN A 221 -8.40 10.69 14.13
N GLY A 222 -7.30 10.11 13.68
CA GLY A 222 -7.11 9.71 12.31
C GLY A 222 -6.34 10.74 11.50
N GLY A 223 -6.50 10.72 10.19
CA GLY A 223 -5.81 11.60 9.26
C GLY A 223 -6.06 11.19 7.82
N GLU A 224 -5.13 11.52 6.95
CA GLU A 224 -5.22 11.27 5.52
C GLU A 224 -3.95 10.58 4.99
N PHE A 225 -4.16 9.50 4.24
CA PHE A 225 -3.14 8.89 3.39
C PHE A 225 -3.29 9.47 1.99
N GLN A 226 -2.27 10.20 1.51
CA GLN A 226 -2.29 10.95 0.28
C GLN A 226 -1.38 10.29 -0.76
N ILE A 227 -1.91 10.01 -1.96
CA ILE A 227 -1.19 9.37 -3.05
C ILE A 227 -1.27 10.28 -4.27
N GLU A 228 -0.11 10.74 -4.77
CA GLU A 228 -0.05 11.67 -5.90
C GLU A 228 -0.22 10.95 -7.24
N TYR A 229 0.32 9.73 -7.36
CA TYR A 229 0.15 8.89 -8.55
C TYR A 229 0.36 7.42 -8.22
N PHE A 230 -0.18 6.57 -9.07
CA PHE A 230 0.21 5.16 -9.21
C PHE A 230 0.68 4.91 -10.64
N ARG A 231 1.89 4.40 -10.79
CA ARG A 231 2.48 4.05 -12.07
C ARG A 231 2.90 2.60 -12.11
N TYR A 232 2.57 1.94 -13.21
CA TYR A 232 2.88 0.55 -13.45
C TYR A 232 3.55 0.37 -14.81
N TRP A 233 4.61 -0.42 -14.83
CA TRP A 233 5.31 -0.86 -16.04
C TRP A 233 5.27 -2.37 -16.09
N SER A 234 4.78 -2.96 -17.20
CA SER A 234 4.77 -4.40 -17.38
C SER A 234 6.18 -4.93 -17.67
N GLU A 235 6.42 -6.20 -17.35
CA GLU A 235 7.70 -6.87 -17.62
C GLU A 235 7.90 -7.21 -19.10
N ASP A 236 6.86 -7.16 -19.92
CA ASP A 236 6.85 -7.65 -21.31
C ASP A 236 7.69 -6.85 -22.32
N LYS A 237 8.44 -5.85 -21.88
CA LYS A 237 9.38 -5.13 -22.74
C LYS A 237 10.79 -5.28 -22.19
N PRO A 238 11.75 -5.76 -23.02
CA PRO A 238 13.14 -5.84 -22.61
C PRO A 238 13.63 -4.45 -22.25
N GLU A 239 13.92 -4.26 -20.98
CA GLU A 239 14.31 -3.00 -20.45
C GLU A 239 15.79 -2.80 -20.53
N LYS A 240 16.17 -1.65 -21.03
CA LYS A 240 17.50 -1.14 -20.78
C LYS A 240 17.49 -0.53 -19.39
N GLU A 241 18.14 -1.17 -18.44
CA GLU A 241 18.42 -0.56 -17.15
C GLU A 241 19.20 0.75 -17.39
N HIS A 242 18.56 1.83 -17.17
CA HIS A 242 19.20 3.13 -17.16
C HIS A 242 19.22 3.65 -15.75
N SER A 243 20.40 3.82 -15.20
CA SER A 243 20.57 4.58 -13.97
C SER A 243 20.24 6.03 -14.27
N ILE A 244 19.12 6.51 -13.82
CA ILE A 244 18.74 7.89 -14.03
C ILE A 244 18.31 8.54 -12.74
N PHE A 245 18.74 9.75 -12.64
CA PHE A 245 18.44 10.67 -11.58
C PHE A 245 16.96 11.02 -11.52
N MET A 246 16.40 10.99 -10.34
CA MET A 246 15.15 11.67 -10.05
C MET A 246 15.41 13.18 -10.07
N ASN A 247 15.36 13.78 -11.25
CA ASN A 247 15.52 15.23 -11.40
C ASN A 247 14.20 16.00 -11.24
N ASP A 248 13.10 15.36 -10.88
CA ASP A 248 11.80 15.99 -10.69
C ASP A 248 11.34 15.96 -9.23
N MET A 249 12.27 16.20 -8.31
CA MET A 249 11.90 16.67 -6.98
C MET A 249 12.04 18.19 -6.92
N LYS A 250 11.07 18.88 -7.52
CA LYS A 250 10.79 20.27 -7.21
C LYS A 250 9.37 20.42 -6.73
#